data_225773fd1faa8cf776336668af8237f5
#
_entry.id   225773fd1faa8cf776336668af8237f5
#
_cell.length_a   1.000
_cell.length_b   1.000
_cell.length_c   1.000
_cell.angle_alpha   90.00
_cell.angle_beta   90.00
_cell.angle_gamma   90.00
#
_symmetry.space_group_name_H-M   'P 1'
#
loop_
_entity.id
_entity.type
_entity.pdbx_description
1 polymer ?
#
loop_
_entity_poly.entity_id
_entity_poly.type
_entity_poly.pdbx_seq_one_letter_code
_entity_poly.pdbx_strand_id
1 'polypeptide(L)'
;MKKLLLALLFIFTLVCSAELFAGGERSEPQESGSGELQPIINSGDLSIHFLELGNKYTGDCVYINYGNIDILIDAGSRQSSALTIKAYIDNFIQDNTLEYVIATHAHRDHIAGFYSSNTVTGILDAYTIGAIIDFPNTNSTSTAYRHYRETRDRLAANGTAHYTALQCYNNEDGAMRIFDFGGGVKLEILYNYYYENYTRNENNYSVCLRIIQDEKQYLFTGDLEMEAEDLLVDFYDEHYGGLGHCVLYKGGHHGSNTSNGEKLMAAITPEYVCVCTCAGTAEYRALPPNVFPSQSFIDRVAPYTDRVYITTLITDYSSNEYMPFNGNIVFSVSGDTVSVMCSNIGTKLKDSEWFAHNREMPEAWASGAFP
;
A
#
# COMPACT_ATOMS: atom_id res chain seq x y z
N MET A 1 4.13 -4.89 68.35
CA MET A 1 5.29 -3.97 68.59
C MET A 1 5.59 -3.31 67.26
N LYS A 2 5.03 -2.20 66.94
CA LYS A 2 5.49 -0.80 67.06
C LYS A 2 6.89 -0.59 66.49
N LYS A 3 6.97 0.14 65.37
CA LYS A 3 7.70 1.39 65.07
C LYS A 3 7.70 1.56 63.56
N LEU A 4 7.08 2.46 62.89
CA LEU A 4 6.92 3.94 62.82
C LEU A 4 8.23 4.74 62.67
N LEU A 5 8.16 5.70 61.74
CA LEU A 5 9.01 6.91 61.48
C LEU A 5 10.11 6.74 60.43
N LEU A 6 10.47 7.71 59.55
CA LEU A 6 10.15 9.13 59.41
C LEU A 6 10.61 9.59 58.01
N ALA A 7 9.93 10.55 57.45
CA ALA A 7 10.31 11.29 56.23
C ALA A 7 11.46 12.27 56.53
N LEU A 8 12.26 12.57 55.52
CA LEU A 8 13.12 13.79 55.55
C LEU A 8 13.26 14.36 54.14
N LEU A 9 12.66 15.53 53.99
CA LEU A 9 12.77 16.51 52.91
C LEU A 9 14.13 17.23 53.04
N PHE A 10 14.88 17.36 51.95
CA PHE A 10 15.97 18.34 51.89
C PHE A 10 15.82 19.19 50.62
N ILE A 11 15.42 20.44 50.89
CA ILE A 11 15.52 21.58 49.98
C ILE A 11 16.94 22.14 50.15
N PHE A 12 17.66 22.34 49.05
CA PHE A 12 18.83 23.22 49.04
C PHE A 12 18.71 24.19 47.85
N THR A 13 18.40 25.41 48.21
CA THR A 13 18.62 26.61 47.40
C THR A 13 20.06 27.07 47.58
N LEU A 14 20.76 27.33 46.48
CA LEU A 14 21.87 28.29 46.52
C LEU A 14 21.92 29.11 45.23
N VAL A 15 22.11 30.40 45.44
CA VAL A 15 22.02 31.50 44.46
C VAL A 15 23.43 31.94 44.10
N CYS A 16 23.58 32.39 42.85
CA CYS A 16 24.53 33.38 42.28
C CYS A 16 26.00 33.04 42.12
N SER A 17 26.48 33.13 40.90
CA SER A 17 27.14 34.33 40.38
C SER A 17 27.52 34.15 38.91
N ALA A 18 27.31 35.22 38.16
CA ALA A 18 27.63 35.36 36.72
C ALA A 18 29.15 35.58 36.53
N GLU A 19 29.72 34.97 35.48
CA GLU A 19 30.80 35.57 34.73
C GLU A 19 30.69 35.26 33.24
N LEU A 20 30.76 36.35 32.46
CA LEU A 20 30.81 36.36 31.00
C LEU A 20 32.10 35.72 30.49
N PHE A 21 32.01 34.84 29.47
CA PHE A 21 32.97 34.77 28.37
C PHE A 21 32.30 34.45 27.07
N ALA A 22 32.60 35.27 26.07
CA ALA A 22 32.07 35.25 24.72
C ALA A 22 32.66 34.09 23.89
N GLY A 23 31.86 33.59 22.92
CA GLY A 23 32.37 33.06 21.66
C GLY A 23 32.09 31.59 21.38
N GLY A 24 31.23 31.31 20.44
CA GLY A 24 31.12 30.03 19.78
C GLY A 24 29.70 29.48 19.77
N GLU A 25 28.86 29.91 18.84
CA GLU A 25 27.62 29.25 18.52
C GLU A 25 27.91 27.83 18.02
N ARG A 26 27.69 26.85 18.87
CA ARG A 26 27.40 25.49 18.43
C ARG A 26 25.87 25.42 18.23
N SER A 27 25.45 25.34 16.99
CA SER A 27 24.09 24.92 16.67
C SER A 27 23.88 23.51 17.24
N GLU A 28 22.99 23.40 18.21
CA GLU A 28 22.45 22.13 18.64
C GLU A 28 21.73 21.46 17.45
N PRO A 29 21.84 20.13 17.30
CA PRO A 29 21.05 19.44 16.30
C PRO A 29 19.57 19.65 16.66
N GLN A 30 18.80 20.20 15.74
CA GLN A 30 17.35 20.15 15.85
C GLN A 30 16.95 18.68 15.97
N GLU A 31 16.31 18.33 17.08
CA GLU A 31 15.56 17.10 17.19
C GLU A 31 14.58 17.06 16.00
N SER A 32 14.80 16.11 15.10
CA SER A 32 13.83 15.76 14.08
C SER A 32 12.61 15.23 14.82
N GLY A 33 11.61 16.08 14.99
CA GLY A 33 10.33 15.67 15.53
C GLY A 33 9.82 14.50 14.71
N SER A 34 9.53 13.38 15.36
CA SER A 34 8.70 12.32 14.85
C SER A 34 7.31 12.93 14.63
N GLY A 35 7.10 13.50 13.45
CA GLY A 35 5.81 14.02 13.06
C GLY A 35 4.88 12.83 12.87
N GLU A 36 4.03 12.55 13.86
CA GLU A 36 2.82 11.80 13.60
C GLU A 36 2.14 12.48 12.40
N LEU A 37 1.91 11.71 11.32
CA LEU A 37 1.07 12.19 10.22
C LEU A 37 -0.29 12.52 10.82
N GLN A 38 -0.54 13.81 11.08
CA GLN A 38 -1.87 14.26 11.44
C GLN A 38 -2.74 14.07 10.21
N PRO A 39 -3.91 13.45 10.33
CA PRO A 39 -4.81 13.27 9.19
C PRO A 39 -5.15 14.64 8.60
N ILE A 40 -4.75 14.87 7.35
CA ILE A 40 -5.23 16.01 6.59
C ILE A 40 -6.62 15.61 6.08
N ILE A 41 -7.60 15.64 6.95
CA ILE A 41 -9.00 15.45 6.58
C ILE A 41 -9.58 16.83 6.27
N ASN A 42 -9.36 17.30 5.06
CA ASN A 42 -10.26 18.27 4.49
C ASN A 42 -11.43 17.49 3.89
N SER A 43 -12.64 17.76 4.33
CA SER A 43 -13.83 17.14 3.78
C SER A 43 -13.90 17.43 2.27
N GLY A 44 -13.56 16.43 1.45
CA GLY A 44 -13.56 16.52 0.00
C GLY A 44 -12.24 16.18 -0.69
N ASP A 45 -11.12 16.01 0.04
CA ASP A 45 -9.86 15.55 -0.53
C ASP A 45 -9.83 14.02 -0.60
N LEU A 46 -9.38 13.49 -1.74
CA LEU A 46 -9.07 12.07 -1.88
C LEU A 46 -7.68 11.80 -1.28
N SER A 47 -7.56 10.75 -0.46
CA SER A 47 -6.27 10.28 0.01
C SER A 47 -6.08 8.77 -0.20
N ILE A 48 -4.88 8.39 -0.65
CA ILE A 48 -4.49 7.01 -0.95
C ILE A 48 -3.26 6.70 -0.12
N HIS A 49 -3.37 5.73 0.78
CA HIS A 49 -2.39 5.40 1.79
C HIS A 49 -1.81 4.01 1.55
N PHE A 50 -0.53 3.92 1.28
CA PHE A 50 0.21 2.66 1.20
C PHE A 50 0.79 2.37 2.58
N LEU A 51 0.37 1.26 3.20
CA LEU A 51 0.68 1.03 4.60
C LEU A 51 1.98 0.25 4.79
N GLU A 52 2.78 0.70 5.73
CA GLU A 52 3.88 -0.03 6.31
C GLU A 52 3.33 -0.99 7.36
N LEU A 53 3.62 -2.28 7.23
CA LEU A 53 2.94 -3.33 8.00
C LEU A 53 3.67 -3.77 9.26
N GLY A 54 4.72 -3.05 9.67
CA GLY A 54 5.47 -3.32 10.90
C GLY A 54 6.26 -4.63 10.87
N ASN A 55 6.65 -5.11 9.69
CA ASN A 55 7.41 -6.34 9.56
C ASN A 55 8.23 -6.39 8.26
N LYS A 56 9.22 -7.31 8.22
CA LYS A 56 10.12 -7.50 7.07
C LYS A 56 9.50 -8.28 5.89
N TYR A 57 8.31 -8.80 6.04
CA TYR A 57 7.67 -9.59 5.01
C TYR A 57 6.94 -8.69 4.04
N THR A 58 7.22 -8.85 2.78
CA THR A 58 6.49 -8.17 1.71
C THR A 58 5.01 -8.53 1.78
N GLY A 59 4.17 -7.57 1.51
CA GLY A 59 2.72 -7.73 1.47
C GLY A 59 2.02 -6.41 1.23
N ASP A 60 0.87 -6.47 0.58
CA ASP A 60 0.12 -5.29 0.17
C ASP A 60 -0.94 -4.89 1.18
N CYS A 61 -1.05 -3.60 1.38
CA CYS A 61 -2.21 -2.98 2.02
C CYS A 61 -2.32 -1.52 1.59
N VAL A 62 -3.44 -1.18 0.96
CA VAL A 62 -3.74 0.19 0.57
C VAL A 62 -5.06 0.60 1.18
N TYR A 63 -5.07 1.71 1.89
CA TYR A 63 -6.28 2.32 2.42
C TYR A 63 -6.58 3.59 1.63
N ILE A 64 -7.84 3.79 1.25
CA ILE A 64 -8.29 4.94 0.48
C ILE A 64 -9.43 5.59 1.26
N ASN A 65 -9.32 6.89 1.48
CA ASN A 65 -10.36 7.67 2.13
C ASN A 65 -10.81 8.82 1.24
N TYR A 66 -12.14 8.98 1.13
CA TYR A 66 -12.79 10.12 0.50
C TYR A 66 -14.07 10.47 1.26
N GLY A 67 -14.00 11.49 2.09
CA GLY A 67 -15.12 11.86 2.96
C GLY A 67 -15.48 10.76 3.95
N ASN A 68 -16.65 10.15 3.80
CA ASN A 68 -17.13 9.03 4.60
C ASN A 68 -16.99 7.68 3.85
N ILE A 69 -16.24 7.65 2.76
CA ILE A 69 -15.99 6.43 1.99
C ILE A 69 -14.60 5.93 2.36
N ASP A 70 -14.56 4.75 2.92
CA ASP A 70 -13.37 4.05 3.39
C ASP A 70 -13.22 2.74 2.63
N ILE A 71 -12.11 2.60 1.88
CA ILE A 71 -11.82 1.44 1.03
C ILE A 71 -10.51 0.82 1.49
N LEU A 72 -10.48 -0.49 1.65
CA LEU A 72 -9.26 -1.23 1.94
C LEU A 72 -8.97 -2.24 0.83
N ILE A 73 -7.79 -2.16 0.23
CA ILE A 73 -7.29 -3.10 -0.78
C ILE A 73 -6.18 -3.91 -0.13
N ASP A 74 -6.39 -5.22 0.01
CA ASP A 74 -5.49 -6.19 0.63
C ASP A 74 -5.18 -5.92 2.12
N ALA A 75 -4.63 -6.90 2.82
CA ALA A 75 -4.40 -6.85 4.27
C ALA A 75 -3.09 -7.52 4.72
N GLY A 76 -2.10 -7.52 3.86
CA GLY A 76 -0.73 -7.89 4.19
C GLY A 76 -0.48 -9.38 4.41
N SER A 77 0.76 -9.69 4.77
CA SER A 77 1.36 -11.03 4.75
C SER A 77 1.19 -11.84 6.04
N ARG A 78 0.71 -11.21 7.10
CA ARG A 78 0.59 -11.80 8.43
C ARG A 78 -0.76 -11.48 9.06
N GLN A 79 -1.27 -12.38 9.90
CA GLN A 79 -2.44 -12.06 10.73
C GLN A 79 -2.17 -10.85 11.63
N SER A 80 -0.95 -10.70 12.15
CA SER A 80 -0.55 -9.53 12.93
C SER A 80 -0.55 -8.22 12.14
N SER A 81 -0.53 -8.26 10.80
CA SER A 81 -0.72 -7.06 9.97
C SER A 81 -2.04 -6.37 10.27
N ALA A 82 -3.08 -7.13 10.63
CA ALA A 82 -4.37 -6.56 11.04
C ALA A 82 -4.25 -5.57 12.22
N LEU A 83 -3.34 -5.80 13.16
CA LEU A 83 -3.13 -4.89 14.29
C LEU A 83 -2.54 -3.55 13.83
N THR A 84 -1.55 -3.59 12.93
CA THR A 84 -0.91 -2.40 12.36
C THR A 84 -1.90 -1.64 11.47
N ILE A 85 -2.62 -2.36 10.61
CA ILE A 85 -3.64 -1.78 9.72
C ILE A 85 -4.73 -1.09 10.56
N LYS A 86 -5.27 -1.79 11.56
CA LYS A 86 -6.30 -1.23 12.44
C LYS A 86 -5.82 0.01 13.18
N ALA A 87 -4.64 -0.06 13.79
CA ALA A 87 -4.06 1.08 14.53
C ALA A 87 -3.86 2.31 13.63
N TYR A 88 -3.60 2.10 12.33
CA TYR A 88 -3.49 3.18 11.36
C TYR A 88 -4.85 3.73 10.94
N ILE A 89 -5.75 2.85 10.48
CA ILE A 89 -7.07 3.25 9.95
C ILE A 89 -7.93 3.93 11.03
N ASP A 90 -7.84 3.51 12.29
CA ASP A 90 -8.57 4.11 13.41
C ASP A 90 -8.31 5.62 13.59
N ASN A 91 -7.26 6.18 12.97
CA ASN A 91 -7.03 7.62 12.97
C ASN A 91 -7.82 8.38 11.90
N PHE A 92 -8.42 7.69 10.94
CA PHE A 92 -9.10 8.28 9.79
C PHE A 92 -10.59 7.93 9.75
N ILE A 93 -10.92 6.66 9.97
CA ILE A 93 -12.29 6.14 9.90
C ILE A 93 -13.18 6.78 10.98
N GLN A 94 -14.37 7.25 10.58
CA GLN A 94 -15.23 8.02 11.48
C GLN A 94 -16.36 7.20 12.12
N ASP A 95 -16.87 6.18 11.41
CA ASP A 95 -18.06 5.42 11.82
C ASP A 95 -17.81 3.91 11.97
N ASN A 96 -16.54 3.50 11.97
CA ASN A 96 -16.10 2.11 12.07
C ASN A 96 -16.60 1.23 10.90
N THR A 97 -16.88 1.83 9.74
CA THR A 97 -17.32 1.13 8.53
C THR A 97 -16.25 1.20 7.44
N LEU A 98 -15.93 0.07 6.83
CA LEU A 98 -15.23 0.01 5.55
C LEU A 98 -16.30 -0.24 4.48
N GLU A 99 -16.59 0.75 3.65
CA GLU A 99 -17.60 0.64 2.60
C GLU A 99 -17.24 -0.46 1.60
N TYR A 100 -15.96 -0.56 1.28
CA TYR A 100 -15.45 -1.59 0.38
C TYR A 100 -14.17 -2.21 0.91
N VAL A 101 -14.15 -3.53 0.94
CA VAL A 101 -12.93 -4.32 1.14
C VAL A 101 -12.67 -5.11 -0.11
N ILE A 102 -11.47 -4.95 -0.68
CA ILE A 102 -11.08 -5.58 -1.94
C ILE A 102 -9.92 -6.53 -1.66
N ALA A 103 -10.09 -7.82 -1.95
CA ALA A 103 -8.99 -8.78 -1.97
C ALA A 103 -8.58 -9.02 -3.42
N THR A 104 -7.32 -8.75 -3.75
CA THR A 104 -6.87 -8.81 -5.15
C THR A 104 -6.73 -10.25 -5.64
N HIS A 105 -6.10 -11.13 -4.87
CA HIS A 105 -5.94 -12.55 -5.19
C HIS A 105 -5.64 -13.38 -3.93
N ALA A 106 -5.55 -14.70 -4.05
CA ALA A 106 -5.54 -15.60 -2.90
C ALA A 106 -4.16 -15.86 -2.27
N HIS A 107 -3.11 -15.12 -2.63
CA HIS A 107 -1.83 -15.25 -1.95
C HIS A 107 -1.88 -14.68 -0.55
N ARG A 108 -1.09 -15.29 0.32
CA ARG A 108 -1.09 -14.99 1.75
C ARG A 108 -0.71 -13.54 2.06
N ASP A 109 0.18 -12.96 1.31
CA ASP A 109 0.70 -11.61 1.48
C ASP A 109 -0.28 -10.50 1.08
N HIS A 110 -1.46 -10.90 0.60
CA HIS A 110 -2.60 -10.03 0.33
C HIS A 110 -3.77 -10.25 1.29
N ILE A 111 -3.98 -11.49 1.76
CA ILE A 111 -5.22 -11.81 2.49
C ILE A 111 -5.01 -12.17 3.97
N ALA A 112 -3.78 -12.24 4.47
CA ALA A 112 -3.55 -12.81 5.81
C ALA A 112 -4.11 -11.97 6.96
N GLY A 113 -4.19 -10.66 6.82
CA GLY A 113 -4.77 -9.77 7.83
C GLY A 113 -6.29 -9.70 7.81
N PHE A 114 -6.96 -10.25 6.80
CA PHE A 114 -8.42 -10.21 6.72
C PHE A 114 -9.12 -11.09 7.75
N TYR A 115 -8.59 -12.28 8.03
CA TYR A 115 -9.24 -13.26 8.90
C TYR A 115 -8.63 -13.31 10.30
N SER A 116 -9.48 -13.61 11.28
CA SER A 116 -9.08 -13.71 12.69
C SER A 116 -8.31 -15.00 13.00
N SER A 117 -7.47 -14.91 14.02
CA SER A 117 -6.86 -16.05 14.70
C SER A 117 -7.33 -16.13 16.16
N ASN A 118 -6.78 -17.06 16.92
CA ASN A 118 -7.07 -17.14 18.35
C ASN A 118 -6.60 -15.93 19.16
N THR A 119 -5.67 -15.14 18.61
CA THR A 119 -4.99 -14.05 19.32
C THR A 119 -5.10 -12.69 18.63
N VAL A 120 -5.52 -12.66 17.38
CA VAL A 120 -5.63 -11.43 16.57
C VAL A 120 -6.97 -11.40 15.88
N THR A 121 -7.70 -10.30 16.04
CA THR A 121 -8.92 -10.03 15.27
C THR A 121 -8.53 -9.54 13.89
N GLY A 122 -9.00 -10.23 12.84
CA GLY A 122 -8.78 -9.82 11.45
C GLY A 122 -9.63 -8.62 11.06
N ILE A 123 -9.25 -7.94 10.00
CA ILE A 123 -9.92 -6.71 9.54
C ILE A 123 -11.41 -6.93 9.26
N LEU A 124 -11.78 -8.07 8.65
CA LEU A 124 -13.17 -8.39 8.34
C LEU A 124 -14.04 -8.59 9.58
N ASP A 125 -13.45 -8.85 10.74
CA ASP A 125 -14.15 -8.96 12.02
C ASP A 125 -14.01 -7.68 12.88
N ALA A 126 -13.07 -6.80 12.54
CA ALA A 126 -12.76 -5.61 13.32
C ALA A 126 -13.65 -4.41 12.96
N TYR A 127 -14.19 -4.38 11.74
CA TYR A 127 -15.00 -3.29 11.20
C TYR A 127 -16.35 -3.79 10.70
N THR A 128 -17.30 -2.89 10.58
CA THR A 128 -18.50 -3.11 9.76
C THR A 128 -18.07 -3.07 8.29
N ILE A 129 -18.44 -4.08 7.51
CA ILE A 129 -18.09 -4.17 6.09
C ILE A 129 -19.33 -3.96 5.24
N GLY A 130 -19.31 -2.93 4.38
CA GLY A 130 -20.38 -2.64 3.44
C GLY A 130 -20.42 -3.68 2.32
N ALA A 131 -19.33 -3.84 1.59
CA ALA A 131 -19.19 -4.86 0.54
C ALA A 131 -17.77 -5.43 0.49
N ILE A 132 -17.69 -6.72 0.19
CA ILE A 132 -16.44 -7.41 -0.16
C ILE A 132 -16.43 -7.63 -1.67
N ILE A 133 -15.35 -7.21 -2.34
CA ILE A 133 -15.12 -7.48 -3.76
C ILE A 133 -13.87 -8.34 -3.85
N ASP A 134 -13.94 -9.50 -4.52
CA ASP A 134 -12.78 -10.35 -4.64
C ASP A 134 -12.66 -11.05 -6.02
N PHE A 135 -11.59 -11.81 -6.15
CA PHE A 135 -11.25 -12.55 -7.37
C PHE A 135 -12.30 -13.62 -7.68
N PRO A 136 -12.74 -13.77 -8.95
CA PRO A 136 -13.74 -14.77 -9.33
C PRO A 136 -13.20 -16.20 -9.35
N ASN A 137 -11.89 -16.37 -9.52
CA ASN A 137 -11.21 -17.65 -9.65
C ASN A 137 -9.96 -17.72 -8.76
N THR A 138 -9.55 -18.93 -8.39
CA THR A 138 -8.31 -19.18 -7.67
C THR A 138 -7.86 -20.64 -7.83
N ASN A 139 -6.55 -20.87 -7.83
CA ASN A 139 -5.93 -22.18 -7.70
C ASN A 139 -5.50 -22.49 -6.25
N SER A 140 -5.69 -21.52 -5.33
CA SER A 140 -5.16 -21.62 -3.97
C SER A 140 -5.91 -22.67 -3.16
N THR A 141 -5.16 -23.58 -2.57
CA THR A 141 -5.62 -24.52 -1.54
C THR A 141 -4.99 -24.22 -0.18
N SER A 142 -4.39 -23.05 -0.05
CA SER A 142 -3.65 -22.63 1.14
C SER A 142 -4.57 -22.50 2.36
N THR A 143 -4.00 -22.65 3.56
CA THR A 143 -4.70 -22.42 4.81
C THR A 143 -5.16 -20.96 4.93
N ALA A 144 -4.35 -20.01 4.44
CA ALA A 144 -4.71 -18.59 4.45
C ALA A 144 -5.97 -18.33 3.62
N TYR A 145 -6.02 -18.84 2.38
CA TYR A 145 -7.22 -18.70 1.54
C TYR A 145 -8.44 -19.36 2.15
N ARG A 146 -8.30 -20.58 2.73
CA ARG A 146 -9.43 -21.25 3.38
C ARG A 146 -10.02 -20.39 4.50
N HIS A 147 -9.19 -19.83 5.40
CA HIS A 147 -9.67 -18.97 6.49
C HIS A 147 -10.27 -17.66 5.98
N TYR A 148 -9.66 -17.04 4.98
CA TYR A 148 -10.24 -15.86 4.33
C TYR A 148 -11.64 -16.17 3.78
N ARG A 149 -11.77 -17.22 2.98
CA ARG A 149 -13.05 -17.65 2.39
C ARG A 149 -14.10 -17.95 3.46
N GLU A 150 -13.74 -18.71 4.50
CA GLU A 150 -14.65 -19.02 5.61
C GLU A 150 -15.15 -17.74 6.30
N THR A 151 -14.28 -16.74 6.49
CA THR A 151 -14.66 -15.46 7.09
C THR A 151 -15.56 -14.65 6.16
N ARG A 152 -15.21 -14.52 4.89
CA ARG A 152 -16.00 -13.85 3.87
C ARG A 152 -17.38 -14.47 3.73
N ASP A 153 -17.46 -15.79 3.56
CA ASP A 153 -18.72 -16.52 3.38
C ASP A 153 -19.63 -16.38 4.61
N ARG A 154 -19.05 -16.36 5.81
CA ARG A 154 -19.79 -16.10 7.05
C ARG A 154 -20.39 -14.70 7.09
N LEU A 155 -19.64 -13.69 6.68
CA LEU A 155 -20.13 -12.31 6.62
C LEU A 155 -21.23 -12.16 5.56
N ALA A 156 -21.03 -12.75 4.38
CA ALA A 156 -22.05 -12.74 3.33
C ALA A 156 -23.34 -13.42 3.79
N ALA A 157 -23.27 -14.56 4.48
CA ALA A 157 -24.43 -15.23 5.06
C ALA A 157 -25.15 -14.38 6.13
N ASN A 158 -24.46 -13.40 6.73
CA ASN A 158 -25.02 -12.48 7.72
C ASN A 158 -25.43 -11.11 7.10
N GLY A 159 -25.43 -10.98 5.78
CA GLY A 159 -25.96 -9.82 5.08
C GLY A 159 -24.95 -8.82 4.54
N THR A 160 -23.63 -9.02 4.73
CA THR A 160 -22.60 -8.25 4.05
C THR A 160 -22.65 -8.55 2.56
N ALA A 161 -22.65 -7.53 1.70
CA ALA A 161 -22.60 -7.74 0.26
C ALA A 161 -21.27 -8.39 -0.14
N HIS A 162 -21.33 -9.38 -1.02
CA HIS A 162 -20.14 -10.00 -1.60
C HIS A 162 -20.30 -10.13 -3.10
N TYR A 163 -19.31 -9.61 -3.84
CA TYR A 163 -19.28 -9.63 -5.30
C TYR A 163 -17.91 -10.12 -5.76
N THR A 164 -17.89 -10.88 -6.84
CA THR A 164 -16.65 -11.11 -7.58
C THR A 164 -16.35 -9.93 -8.50
N ALA A 165 -15.09 -9.71 -8.83
CA ALA A 165 -14.69 -8.66 -9.79
C ALA A 165 -15.36 -8.85 -11.16
N LEU A 166 -15.62 -10.09 -11.58
CA LEU A 166 -16.35 -10.37 -12.82
C LEU A 166 -17.81 -9.91 -12.74
N GLN A 167 -18.50 -10.18 -11.61
CA GLN A 167 -19.86 -9.68 -11.40
C GLN A 167 -19.90 -8.15 -11.40
N CYS A 168 -18.90 -7.51 -10.75
CA CYS A 168 -18.78 -6.05 -10.79
C CYS A 168 -18.60 -5.55 -12.23
N TYR A 169 -17.67 -6.12 -12.99
CA TYR A 169 -17.41 -5.71 -14.36
C TYR A 169 -18.66 -5.83 -15.24
N ASN A 170 -19.43 -6.91 -15.09
CA ASN A 170 -20.64 -7.19 -15.84
C ASN A 170 -21.89 -6.46 -15.32
N ASN A 171 -21.85 -5.82 -14.17
CA ASN A 171 -23.01 -5.27 -13.44
C ASN A 171 -24.08 -6.34 -13.12
N GLU A 172 -23.67 -7.48 -12.61
CA GLU A 172 -24.52 -8.63 -12.30
C GLU A 172 -24.87 -8.70 -10.81
N ASP A 173 -26.02 -9.28 -10.47
CA ASP A 173 -26.47 -9.60 -9.11
C ASP A 173 -26.43 -8.41 -8.11
N GLY A 174 -26.60 -7.19 -8.61
CA GLY A 174 -26.52 -5.96 -7.81
C GLY A 174 -25.13 -5.39 -7.65
N ALA A 175 -24.09 -6.06 -8.18
CA ALA A 175 -22.76 -5.50 -8.30
C ALA A 175 -22.71 -4.38 -9.34
N MET A 176 -21.79 -3.45 -9.18
CA MET A 176 -21.57 -2.36 -10.12
C MET A 176 -20.11 -2.36 -10.60
N ARG A 177 -19.91 -2.07 -11.87
CA ARG A 177 -18.58 -1.85 -12.42
C ARG A 177 -17.98 -0.55 -11.89
N ILE A 178 -18.80 0.49 -11.82
CA ILE A 178 -18.40 1.83 -11.38
C ILE A 178 -19.23 2.22 -10.17
N PHE A 179 -18.54 2.48 -9.06
CA PHE A 179 -19.11 3.02 -7.84
C PHE A 179 -18.81 4.51 -7.82
N ASP A 180 -19.84 5.35 -7.93
CA ASP A 180 -19.72 6.80 -7.96
C ASP A 180 -19.95 7.37 -6.55
N PHE A 181 -18.92 8.00 -5.99
CA PHE A 181 -18.94 8.56 -4.63
C PHE A 181 -19.34 10.06 -4.62
N GLY A 182 -19.63 10.61 -5.81
CA GLY A 182 -19.85 12.04 -5.97
C GLY A 182 -18.56 12.85 -6.04
N GLY A 183 -18.67 14.17 -6.29
CA GLY A 183 -17.50 15.06 -6.37
C GLY A 183 -16.44 14.66 -7.41
N GLY A 184 -16.82 13.87 -8.43
CA GLY A 184 -15.90 13.39 -9.47
C GLY A 184 -15.11 12.14 -9.08
N VAL A 185 -15.27 11.62 -7.85
CA VAL A 185 -14.52 10.45 -7.37
C VAL A 185 -15.30 9.16 -7.62
N LYS A 186 -14.64 8.18 -8.22
CA LYS A 186 -15.20 6.87 -8.57
C LYS A 186 -14.20 5.76 -8.32
N LEU A 187 -14.72 4.59 -7.95
CA LEU A 187 -14.02 3.31 -8.05
C LEU A 187 -14.52 2.57 -9.29
N GLU A 188 -13.63 2.14 -10.16
CA GLU A 188 -13.94 1.28 -11.30
C GLU A 188 -13.21 -0.05 -11.18
N ILE A 189 -13.96 -1.14 -11.29
CA ILE A 189 -13.41 -2.50 -11.44
C ILE A 189 -13.12 -2.75 -12.91
N LEU A 190 -11.88 -3.06 -13.22
CA LEU A 190 -11.40 -3.30 -14.57
C LEU A 190 -11.58 -4.77 -14.95
N TYR A 191 -11.72 -5.03 -16.25
CA TYR A 191 -11.70 -6.40 -16.77
C TYR A 191 -10.30 -6.99 -16.67
N ASN A 192 -10.24 -8.26 -16.34
CA ASN A 192 -9.06 -9.08 -16.45
C ASN A 192 -9.44 -10.37 -17.19
N TYR A 193 -8.70 -10.74 -18.21
CA TYR A 193 -8.94 -11.93 -19.04
C TYR A 193 -9.12 -13.21 -18.20
N TYR A 194 -8.38 -13.32 -17.10
CA TYR A 194 -8.40 -14.50 -16.24
C TYR A 194 -9.57 -14.53 -15.25
N TYR A 195 -10.45 -13.56 -15.26
CA TYR A 195 -11.73 -13.69 -14.54
C TYR A 195 -12.61 -14.79 -15.13
N GLU A 196 -12.49 -15.06 -16.42
CA GLU A 196 -13.27 -16.05 -17.14
C GLU A 196 -12.42 -17.22 -17.68
N ASN A 197 -11.10 -17.09 -17.65
CA ASN A 197 -10.18 -18.06 -18.22
C ASN A 197 -9.25 -18.66 -17.17
N TYR A 198 -8.87 -19.91 -17.40
CA TYR A 198 -7.97 -20.62 -16.48
C TYR A 198 -6.51 -20.20 -16.69
N THR A 199 -5.83 -20.00 -15.59
CA THR A 199 -4.36 -19.91 -15.52
C THR A 199 -3.82 -20.77 -14.39
N ARG A 200 -2.55 -21.20 -14.47
CA ARG A 200 -1.84 -21.85 -13.37
C ARG A 200 -1.22 -20.86 -12.40
N ASN A 201 -1.11 -19.61 -12.83
CA ASN A 201 -0.49 -18.55 -12.07
C ASN A 201 -1.57 -17.83 -11.25
N GLU A 202 -1.53 -17.96 -9.93
CA GLU A 202 -2.49 -17.34 -9.02
C GLU A 202 -2.48 -15.82 -9.12
N ASN A 203 -1.32 -15.19 -9.37
CA ASN A 203 -1.19 -13.76 -9.54
C ASN A 203 -2.07 -13.21 -10.67
N ASN A 204 -2.26 -14.00 -11.74
CA ASN A 204 -3.05 -13.58 -12.89
C ASN A 204 -4.57 -13.52 -12.62
N TYR A 205 -5.04 -14.03 -11.48
CA TYR A 205 -6.42 -13.80 -11.04
C TYR A 205 -6.63 -12.48 -10.32
N SER A 206 -5.61 -11.63 -10.21
CA SER A 206 -5.68 -10.36 -9.49
C SER A 206 -6.84 -9.48 -9.94
N VAL A 207 -7.59 -8.97 -8.96
CA VAL A 207 -8.57 -7.92 -9.18
C VAL A 207 -7.85 -6.64 -9.59
N CYS A 208 -8.16 -6.15 -10.78
CA CYS A 208 -7.66 -4.90 -11.31
C CYS A 208 -8.70 -3.81 -11.10
N LEU A 209 -8.28 -2.67 -10.61
CA LEU A 209 -9.17 -1.55 -10.34
C LEU A 209 -8.46 -0.21 -10.51
N ARG A 210 -9.24 0.85 -10.67
CA ARG A 210 -8.73 2.21 -10.59
C ARG A 210 -9.66 3.10 -9.79
N ILE A 211 -9.06 4.04 -9.07
CA ILE A 211 -9.77 5.21 -8.56
C ILE A 211 -9.65 6.30 -9.61
N ILE A 212 -10.74 6.97 -9.87
CA ILE A 212 -10.82 8.11 -10.79
C ILE A 212 -11.23 9.32 -9.95
N GLN A 213 -10.54 10.44 -10.14
CA GLN A 213 -10.98 11.74 -9.63
C GLN A 213 -10.90 12.74 -10.79
N ASP A 214 -12.04 13.14 -11.29
CA ASP A 214 -12.18 13.95 -12.50
C ASP A 214 -11.46 13.28 -13.70
N GLU A 215 -10.35 13.85 -14.20
CA GLU A 215 -9.55 13.29 -15.29
C GLU A 215 -8.33 12.48 -14.79
N LYS A 216 -8.06 12.46 -13.47
CA LYS A 216 -6.93 11.75 -12.88
C LYS A 216 -7.32 10.31 -12.56
N GLN A 217 -6.40 9.39 -12.77
CA GLN A 217 -6.60 7.99 -12.39
C GLN A 217 -5.41 7.44 -11.60
N TYR A 218 -5.75 6.51 -10.71
CA TYR A 218 -4.86 5.84 -9.78
C TYR A 218 -5.10 4.34 -9.94
N LEU A 219 -4.11 3.61 -10.47
CA LEU A 219 -4.26 2.24 -10.93
C LEU A 219 -3.68 1.23 -9.94
N PHE A 220 -4.42 0.12 -9.74
CA PHE A 220 -4.05 -1.00 -8.89
C PHE A 220 -4.30 -2.30 -9.68
N THR A 221 -3.26 -3.10 -9.88
CA THR A 221 -3.32 -4.37 -10.64
C THR A 221 -3.01 -5.59 -9.77
N GLY A 222 -2.95 -5.42 -8.43
CA GLY A 222 -2.51 -6.49 -7.53
C GLY A 222 -1.12 -6.99 -7.91
N ASP A 223 -1.02 -8.30 -8.13
CA ASP A 223 0.22 -8.96 -8.54
C ASP A 223 0.14 -9.51 -9.98
N LEU A 224 -0.73 -8.91 -10.81
CA LEU A 224 -0.87 -9.30 -12.21
C LEU A 224 0.50 -9.39 -12.88
N GLU A 225 0.77 -10.48 -13.60
CA GLU A 225 2.05 -10.66 -14.31
C GLU A 225 1.97 -10.22 -15.76
N MET A 226 3.12 -9.99 -16.40
CA MET A 226 3.25 -9.36 -17.72
C MET A 226 2.34 -9.95 -18.79
N GLU A 227 2.18 -11.28 -18.81
CA GLU A 227 1.26 -11.93 -19.77
C GLU A 227 -0.18 -11.41 -19.62
N ALA A 228 -0.63 -11.28 -18.39
CA ALA A 228 -1.98 -10.82 -18.09
C ALA A 228 -2.09 -9.28 -18.21
N GLU A 229 -1.02 -8.56 -17.88
CA GLU A 229 -0.93 -7.11 -18.14
C GLU A 229 -1.04 -6.79 -19.63
N ASP A 230 -0.39 -7.58 -20.48
CA ASP A 230 -0.47 -7.42 -21.94
C ASP A 230 -1.90 -7.63 -22.46
N LEU A 231 -2.59 -8.65 -21.94
CA LEU A 231 -4.01 -8.91 -22.28
C LEU A 231 -4.93 -7.81 -21.76
N LEU A 232 -4.65 -7.25 -20.57
CA LEU A 232 -5.38 -6.11 -20.01
C LEU A 232 -5.25 -4.89 -20.95
N VAL A 233 -4.03 -4.56 -21.38
CA VAL A 233 -3.78 -3.43 -22.28
C VAL A 233 -4.50 -3.65 -23.62
N ASP A 234 -4.35 -4.84 -24.24
CA ASP A 234 -5.00 -5.16 -25.52
C ASP A 234 -6.51 -5.00 -25.42
N PHE A 235 -7.11 -5.49 -24.35
CA PHE A 235 -8.54 -5.39 -24.14
C PHE A 235 -9.01 -3.94 -24.04
N TYR A 236 -8.29 -3.09 -23.27
CA TYR A 236 -8.67 -1.69 -23.12
C TYR A 236 -8.39 -0.86 -24.37
N ASP A 237 -7.35 -1.18 -25.13
CA ASP A 237 -7.08 -0.55 -26.43
C ASP A 237 -8.19 -0.85 -27.42
N GLU A 238 -8.65 -2.11 -27.49
CA GLU A 238 -9.70 -2.53 -28.42
C GLU A 238 -11.08 -1.96 -28.06
N HIS A 239 -11.42 -1.90 -26.78
CA HIS A 239 -12.81 -1.64 -26.36
C HIS A 239 -13.05 -0.22 -25.83
N TYR A 240 -12.00 0.45 -25.31
CA TYR A 240 -12.14 1.72 -24.59
C TYR A 240 -11.17 2.81 -25.06
N GLY A 241 -10.31 2.52 -26.03
CA GLY A 241 -9.32 3.47 -26.54
C GLY A 241 -8.10 3.60 -25.64
N GLY A 242 -7.86 2.61 -24.79
CA GLY A 242 -6.70 2.47 -23.93
C GLY A 242 -7.02 2.64 -22.44
N LEU A 243 -6.04 2.31 -21.59
CA LEU A 243 -6.09 2.53 -20.14
C LEU A 243 -5.95 4.02 -19.79
N GLY A 244 -5.17 4.76 -20.59
CA GLY A 244 -4.91 6.18 -20.40
C GLY A 244 -3.83 6.47 -19.34
N HIS A 245 -3.39 7.72 -19.33
CA HIS A 245 -2.37 8.22 -18.42
C HIS A 245 -2.76 8.02 -16.95
N CYS A 246 -1.80 7.62 -16.12
CA CYS A 246 -1.99 7.31 -14.71
C CYS A 246 -1.15 8.24 -13.83
N VAL A 247 -1.80 8.95 -12.92
CA VAL A 247 -1.08 9.80 -11.96
C VAL A 247 -0.33 8.95 -10.94
N LEU A 248 -0.95 7.89 -10.44
CA LEU A 248 -0.33 6.99 -9.47
C LEU A 248 -0.59 5.53 -9.88
N TYR A 249 0.47 4.76 -9.93
CA TYR A 249 0.42 3.33 -10.12
C TYR A 249 0.96 2.61 -8.88
N LYS A 250 0.18 1.67 -8.31
CA LYS A 250 0.74 0.71 -7.37
C LYS A 250 1.61 -0.27 -8.13
N GLY A 251 2.92 -0.22 -7.93
CA GLY A 251 3.84 -1.15 -8.57
C GLY A 251 3.39 -2.60 -8.35
N GLY A 252 3.10 -3.31 -9.45
CA GLY A 252 2.56 -4.66 -9.43
C GLY A 252 3.55 -5.65 -8.82
N HIS A 253 3.01 -6.66 -8.11
CA HIS A 253 3.76 -7.78 -7.54
C HIS A 253 5.02 -7.32 -6.80
N HIS A 254 4.85 -6.33 -5.90
CA HIS A 254 5.90 -5.78 -5.02
C HIS A 254 7.16 -5.28 -5.76
N GLY A 255 7.05 -4.93 -7.04
CA GLY A 255 8.19 -4.60 -7.89
C GLY A 255 8.96 -5.82 -8.40
N SER A 256 8.27 -6.95 -8.62
CA SER A 256 8.82 -8.18 -9.18
C SER A 256 9.34 -8.00 -10.61
N ASN A 257 10.23 -8.92 -11.00
CA ASN A 257 10.68 -9.06 -12.39
C ASN A 257 9.61 -9.63 -13.32
N THR A 258 8.55 -10.22 -12.79
CA THR A 258 7.48 -10.87 -13.57
C THR A 258 6.31 -9.94 -13.93
N SER A 259 6.25 -8.75 -13.34
CA SER A 259 5.17 -7.76 -13.50
C SER A 259 5.70 -6.40 -13.94
N ASN A 260 4.81 -5.44 -14.18
CA ASN A 260 5.15 -4.08 -14.62
C ASN A 260 5.78 -4.09 -16.02
N GLY A 261 5.16 -4.80 -16.95
CA GLY A 261 5.64 -4.99 -18.32
C GLY A 261 5.75 -3.68 -19.10
N GLU A 262 6.66 -3.66 -20.09
CA GLU A 262 6.88 -2.49 -20.94
C GLU A 262 5.59 -1.98 -21.59
N LYS A 263 4.71 -2.90 -22.01
CA LYS A 263 3.45 -2.56 -22.65
C LYS A 263 2.49 -1.86 -21.70
N LEU A 264 2.35 -2.36 -20.47
CA LEU A 264 1.55 -1.68 -19.44
C LEU A 264 2.14 -0.32 -19.10
N MET A 265 3.45 -0.23 -18.85
CA MET A 265 4.11 1.04 -18.53
C MET A 265 3.94 2.08 -19.63
N ALA A 266 4.04 1.66 -20.91
CA ALA A 266 3.79 2.54 -22.05
C ALA A 266 2.33 3.00 -22.16
N ALA A 267 1.38 2.13 -21.84
CA ALA A 267 -0.06 2.43 -21.91
C ALA A 267 -0.49 3.43 -20.81
N ILE A 268 0.09 3.32 -19.61
CA ILE A 268 -0.34 4.13 -18.44
C ILE A 268 0.57 5.32 -18.16
N THR A 269 1.82 5.34 -18.63
CA THR A 269 2.79 6.44 -18.45
C THR A 269 2.75 7.06 -17.05
N PRO A 270 3.06 6.31 -15.97
CA PRO A 270 2.76 6.74 -14.60
C PRO A 270 3.64 7.93 -14.18
N GLU A 271 3.05 8.89 -13.42
CA GLU A 271 3.81 9.99 -12.80
C GLU A 271 4.48 9.56 -11.49
N TYR A 272 3.77 8.75 -10.70
CA TYR A 272 4.24 8.20 -9.44
C TYR A 272 4.06 6.69 -9.44
N VAL A 273 5.03 5.98 -8.86
CA VAL A 273 4.91 4.55 -8.57
C VAL A 273 5.16 4.32 -7.08
N CYS A 274 4.24 3.66 -6.42
CA CYS A 274 4.38 3.28 -5.01
C CYS A 274 4.35 1.76 -4.87
N VAL A 275 5.30 1.21 -4.12
CA VAL A 275 5.46 -0.24 -3.95
C VAL A 275 5.37 -0.61 -2.49
N CYS A 276 4.38 -1.40 -2.12
CA CYS A 276 4.33 -2.07 -0.83
C CYS A 276 5.33 -3.23 -0.84
N THR A 277 6.51 -3.00 -0.30
CA THR A 277 7.57 -4.01 -0.27
C THR A 277 8.50 -3.80 0.91
N CYS A 278 9.17 -4.85 1.33
CA CYS A 278 10.40 -4.75 2.11
C CYS A 278 11.58 -4.96 1.15
N ALA A 279 12.15 -3.85 0.66
CA ALA A 279 13.25 -3.91 -0.31
C ALA A 279 14.40 -4.74 0.24
N GLY A 280 14.95 -5.60 -0.60
CA GLY A 280 15.98 -6.57 -0.22
C GLY A 280 15.43 -7.95 0.15
N THR A 281 14.12 -8.13 0.26
CA THR A 281 13.49 -9.45 0.42
C THR A 281 13.16 -10.07 -0.93
N ALA A 282 12.87 -11.36 -0.94
CA ALA A 282 12.51 -12.10 -2.13
C ALA A 282 11.30 -12.99 -1.86
N GLU A 283 10.48 -13.19 -2.88
CA GLU A 283 9.28 -14.02 -2.80
C GLU A 283 9.60 -15.49 -2.50
N TYR A 284 10.56 -16.06 -3.22
CA TYR A 284 10.93 -17.48 -3.13
C TYR A 284 12.36 -17.66 -2.65
N ARG A 285 13.32 -17.62 -3.56
CA ARG A 285 14.76 -17.76 -3.28
C ARG A 285 15.40 -16.38 -3.37
N ALA A 286 16.30 -16.10 -2.45
CA ALA A 286 17.11 -14.87 -2.46
C ALA A 286 18.15 -14.89 -3.59
N LEU A 287 17.69 -15.01 -4.83
CA LEU A 287 18.50 -14.83 -6.04
C LEU A 287 18.34 -13.38 -6.50
N PRO A 288 19.39 -12.73 -7.02
CA PRO A 288 19.34 -11.32 -7.40
C PRO A 288 18.12 -10.90 -8.24
N PRO A 289 17.68 -11.68 -9.26
CA PRO A 289 16.49 -11.31 -10.04
C PRO A 289 15.17 -11.34 -9.27
N ASN A 290 15.10 -12.07 -8.16
CA ASN A 290 13.88 -12.24 -7.36
C ASN A 290 13.82 -11.30 -6.16
N VAL A 291 14.86 -10.51 -5.92
CA VAL A 291 14.89 -9.56 -4.81
C VAL A 291 14.07 -8.32 -5.18
N PHE A 292 13.15 -7.95 -4.31
CA PHE A 292 12.28 -6.79 -4.50
C PHE A 292 12.95 -5.47 -4.09
N PRO A 293 12.60 -4.35 -4.74
CA PRO A 293 12.12 -4.32 -6.12
C PRO A 293 13.24 -4.75 -7.08
N SER A 294 12.91 -5.48 -8.13
CA SER A 294 13.90 -6.03 -9.07
C SER A 294 14.53 -4.96 -9.97
N GLN A 295 15.75 -5.23 -10.50
CA GLN A 295 16.36 -4.31 -11.47
C GLN A 295 15.48 -4.16 -12.72
N SER A 296 14.90 -5.24 -13.22
CA SER A 296 14.04 -5.19 -14.39
C SER A 296 12.75 -4.39 -14.18
N PHE A 297 12.18 -4.38 -12.97
CA PHE A 297 11.11 -3.46 -12.62
C PHE A 297 11.58 -2.00 -12.75
N ILE A 298 12.72 -1.69 -12.15
CA ILE A 298 13.31 -0.35 -12.18
C ILE A 298 13.54 0.10 -13.63
N ASP A 299 14.15 -0.76 -14.46
CA ASP A 299 14.47 -0.46 -15.85
C ASP A 299 13.20 -0.18 -16.69
N ARG A 300 12.09 -0.91 -16.42
CA ARG A 300 10.80 -0.70 -17.12
C ARG A 300 10.06 0.55 -16.67
N VAL A 301 10.19 0.95 -15.41
CA VAL A 301 9.56 2.17 -14.87
C VAL A 301 10.38 3.42 -15.22
N ALA A 302 11.70 3.30 -15.27
CA ALA A 302 12.62 4.43 -15.42
C ALA A 302 12.38 5.36 -16.61
N PRO A 303 11.90 4.89 -17.79
CA PRO A 303 11.59 5.79 -18.91
C PRO A 303 10.45 6.78 -18.64
N TYR A 304 9.58 6.49 -17.65
CA TYR A 304 8.35 7.24 -17.39
C TYR A 304 8.43 8.13 -16.17
N THR A 305 9.08 7.67 -15.09
CA THR A 305 9.20 8.43 -13.84
C THR A 305 10.39 7.99 -13.00
N ASP A 306 10.95 8.92 -12.22
CA ASP A 306 11.88 8.63 -11.13
C ASP A 306 11.22 8.69 -9.74
N ARG A 307 9.91 9.01 -9.69
CA ARG A 307 9.14 9.17 -8.46
C ARG A 307 8.63 7.81 -7.98
N VAL A 308 9.58 6.93 -7.64
CA VAL A 308 9.32 5.59 -7.11
C VAL A 308 9.53 5.60 -5.60
N TYR A 309 8.50 5.20 -4.85
CA TYR A 309 8.51 5.12 -3.39
C TYR A 309 8.27 3.70 -2.92
N ILE A 310 8.94 3.30 -1.83
CA ILE A 310 8.78 1.98 -1.18
C ILE A 310 8.50 2.15 0.29
N THR A 311 7.74 1.25 0.90
CA THR A 311 7.34 1.33 2.31
C THR A 311 8.49 0.99 3.27
N THR A 312 9.15 -0.15 3.07
CA THR A 312 10.09 -0.76 4.02
C THR A 312 11.35 -1.22 3.30
N LEU A 313 12.47 -1.32 4.00
CA LEU A 313 13.66 -1.98 3.49
C LEU A 313 14.39 -2.80 4.57
N ILE A 314 15.17 -3.79 4.12
CA ILE A 314 16.04 -4.57 4.98
C ILE A 314 17.35 -3.80 5.22
N THR A 315 17.77 -3.71 6.48
CA THR A 315 18.99 -2.98 6.87
C THR A 315 20.16 -3.92 7.14
N ASP A 316 19.86 -5.15 7.60
CA ASP A 316 20.87 -6.18 7.82
C ASP A 316 20.30 -7.57 7.44
N TYR A 317 20.89 -8.17 6.42
CA TYR A 317 20.52 -9.50 5.95
C TYR A 317 20.89 -10.61 6.96
N SER A 318 21.94 -10.41 7.76
CA SER A 318 22.42 -11.42 8.72
C SER A 318 21.54 -11.52 9.95
N SER A 319 21.08 -10.40 10.47
CA SER A 319 20.17 -10.31 11.62
C SER A 319 18.70 -10.25 11.22
N ASN A 320 18.40 -10.14 9.92
CA ASN A 320 17.07 -9.86 9.40
C ASN A 320 16.45 -8.57 9.94
N GLU A 321 17.25 -7.57 10.20
CA GLU A 321 16.76 -6.25 10.58
C GLU A 321 16.14 -5.54 9.39
N TYR A 322 15.11 -4.77 9.64
CA TYR A 322 14.40 -3.95 8.66
C TYR A 322 14.05 -2.60 9.28
N MET A 323 13.77 -1.62 8.43
CA MET A 323 13.25 -0.33 8.85
C MET A 323 12.08 0.11 7.97
N PRO A 324 11.12 0.86 8.53
CA PRO A 324 10.06 1.50 7.75
C PRO A 324 10.68 2.66 6.94
N PHE A 325 11.25 2.40 5.78
CA PHE A 325 12.04 3.37 5.00
C PHE A 325 11.27 4.67 4.76
N ASN A 326 10.22 4.66 3.95
CA ASN A 326 9.29 5.77 3.90
C ASN A 326 8.15 5.62 4.92
N GLY A 327 8.01 4.43 5.51
CA GLY A 327 6.90 4.12 6.38
C GLY A 327 5.57 4.08 5.61
N ASN A 328 4.51 4.62 6.20
CA ASN A 328 3.27 4.84 5.49
C ASN A 328 3.46 5.97 4.48
N ILE A 329 2.98 5.76 3.24
CA ILE A 329 3.10 6.73 2.15
C ILE A 329 1.70 7.16 1.76
N VAL A 330 1.44 8.46 1.83
CA VAL A 330 0.11 9.03 1.57
C VAL A 330 0.18 9.95 0.37
N PHE A 331 -0.64 9.66 -0.62
CA PHE A 331 -0.93 10.55 -1.74
C PHE A 331 -2.24 11.28 -1.45
N SER A 332 -2.16 12.61 -1.31
CA SER A 332 -3.34 13.47 -1.13
C SER A 332 -3.59 14.25 -2.40
N VAL A 333 -4.85 14.31 -2.82
CA VAL A 333 -5.27 14.98 -4.04
C VAL A 333 -6.27 16.07 -3.69
N SER A 334 -5.84 17.32 -3.91
CA SER A 334 -6.67 18.50 -3.71
C SER A 334 -6.70 19.32 -5.00
N GLY A 335 -7.83 19.32 -5.70
CA GLY A 335 -7.93 19.90 -7.03
C GLY A 335 -6.90 19.29 -7.99
N ASP A 336 -6.06 20.13 -8.60
CA ASP A 336 -5.01 19.67 -9.53
C ASP A 336 -3.71 19.25 -8.85
N THR A 337 -3.59 19.45 -7.55
CA THR A 337 -2.34 19.19 -6.82
C THR A 337 -2.34 17.78 -6.24
N VAL A 338 -1.30 17.01 -6.56
CA VAL A 338 -0.98 15.74 -5.90
C VAL A 338 0.22 15.96 -4.99
N SER A 339 0.07 15.67 -3.73
CA SER A 339 1.15 15.73 -2.74
C SER A 339 1.47 14.36 -2.19
N VAL A 340 2.74 14.11 -1.91
CA VAL A 340 3.22 12.86 -1.32
C VAL A 340 3.78 13.14 0.06
N MET A 341 3.29 12.44 1.06
CA MET A 341 3.78 12.50 2.44
C MET A 341 4.17 11.11 2.89
N CYS A 342 5.26 11.03 3.62
CA CYS A 342 5.78 9.79 4.18
C CYS A 342 5.89 9.92 5.70
N SER A 343 5.54 8.86 6.43
CA SER A 343 5.65 8.87 7.90
C SER A 343 7.10 8.76 8.39
N ASN A 344 8.07 8.54 7.51
CA ASN A 344 9.48 8.48 7.84
C ASN A 344 10.31 9.30 6.82
N ILE A 345 11.30 8.74 6.15
CA ILE A 345 12.36 9.49 5.45
C ILE A 345 11.86 10.37 4.29
N GLY A 346 10.83 9.95 3.55
CA GLY A 346 10.27 10.73 2.44
C GLY A 346 11.19 10.80 1.21
N THR A 347 11.90 9.71 0.90
CA THR A 347 12.95 9.67 -0.12
C THR A 347 12.53 8.75 -1.28
N LYS A 348 12.82 9.16 -2.52
CA LYS A 348 12.66 8.30 -3.70
C LYS A 348 13.57 7.07 -3.58
N LEU A 349 13.15 5.94 -4.15
CA LEU A 349 13.93 4.70 -4.14
C LEU A 349 15.37 4.90 -4.63
N LYS A 350 15.55 5.62 -5.74
CA LYS A 350 16.86 5.85 -6.35
C LYS A 350 17.86 6.60 -5.47
N ASP A 351 17.37 7.35 -4.49
CA ASP A 351 18.18 8.19 -3.59
C ASP A 351 18.52 7.47 -2.28
N SER A 352 18.09 6.19 -2.13
CA SER A 352 18.39 5.39 -0.95
C SER A 352 19.79 4.76 -1.02
N GLU A 353 20.43 4.59 0.14
CA GLU A 353 21.68 3.83 0.24
C GLU A 353 21.50 2.38 -0.22
N TRP A 354 20.33 1.79 0.05
CA TRP A 354 20.03 0.43 -0.39
C TRP A 354 20.11 0.33 -1.91
N PHE A 355 19.50 1.29 -2.64
CA PHE A 355 19.53 1.32 -4.10
C PHE A 355 20.98 1.44 -4.61
N ALA A 356 21.74 2.38 -4.07
CA ALA A 356 23.11 2.62 -4.48
C ALA A 356 24.02 1.39 -4.35
N HIS A 357 23.71 0.48 -3.41
CA HIS A 357 24.49 -0.74 -3.19
C HIS A 357 23.94 -1.98 -3.90
N ASN A 358 22.67 -1.98 -4.29
CA ASN A 358 21.98 -3.18 -4.73
C ASN A 358 21.42 -3.09 -6.15
N ARG A 359 21.40 -1.91 -6.75
CA ARG A 359 20.78 -1.66 -8.06
C ARG A 359 21.66 -0.80 -8.95
N GLU A 360 21.49 -0.94 -10.24
CA GLU A 360 22.12 -0.07 -11.24
C GLU A 360 21.22 1.12 -11.50
N MET A 361 21.83 2.33 -11.62
CA MET A 361 21.12 3.56 -11.92
C MET A 361 20.75 3.61 -13.40
N PRO A 362 19.46 3.61 -13.77
CA PRO A 362 19.05 3.78 -15.17
C PRO A 362 19.52 5.12 -15.74
N GLU A 363 19.85 5.17 -17.04
CA GLU A 363 20.29 6.39 -17.72
C GLU A 363 19.24 7.51 -17.59
N ALA A 364 17.94 7.17 -17.71
CA ALA A 364 16.86 8.14 -17.59
C ALA A 364 16.81 8.81 -16.20
N TRP A 365 17.16 8.09 -15.14
CA TRP A 365 17.22 8.65 -13.78
C TRP A 365 18.51 9.43 -13.52
N ALA A 366 19.62 8.97 -14.11
CA ALA A 366 20.93 9.63 -13.98
C ALA A 366 20.97 11.00 -14.71
N SER A 367 20.24 11.13 -15.80
CA SER A 367 20.21 12.35 -16.63
C SER A 367 19.41 13.50 -16.01
N GLY A 368 18.63 13.26 -14.94
CA GLY A 368 17.73 14.26 -14.35
C GLY A 368 16.59 14.67 -15.29
N ALA A 369 16.14 13.77 -16.16
CA ALA A 369 15.09 14.03 -17.14
C ALA A 369 13.72 14.37 -16.53
N PHE A 370 13.54 14.05 -15.24
CA PHE A 370 12.29 14.29 -14.51
C PHE A 370 12.46 15.46 -13.53
N PRO A 371 11.48 16.39 -13.48
CA PRO A 371 11.53 17.56 -12.60
C PRO A 371 11.37 17.23 -11.11
#